data_fe7e290c69376effda8cb6271ff5cbc5
#
_entry.id   fe7e290c69376effda8cb6271ff5cbc5
#
_cell.length_a   1.000
_cell.length_b   1.000
_cell.length_c   1.000
_cell.angle_alpha   90.00
_cell.angle_beta   90.00
_cell.angle_gamma   90.00
#
_symmetry.space_group_name_H-M   'P 1'
#
loop_
_entity.id
_entity.type
_entity.pdbx_description
1 polymer ?
#
loop_
_entity_poly.entity_id
_entity_poly.type
_entity_poly.pdbx_seq_one_letter_code
_entity_poly.pdbx_strand_id
1 'polypeptide(L)'
;DQVFPEYATIFTKQGVFGKASKELLLAFSAPIDLENISSETLAQYLAELSRNRIKAEKADQLKQAASNSFGVKFAQEAFTFQLRSMIEQLKFIESQIKETEREIKHIMDTLNSVILTIPGIGPINGATILGEIGDIQKFSNPKKLVAYAGIDASVTQSGQYEATHNVMSKRGS
;
A
#
# COMPACT_ATOMS: atom_id res chain seq x y z
N ASP A 1 3.05 -18.02 2.29
CA ASP A 1 1.99 -18.83 2.89
C ASP A 1 2.40 -20.31 2.91
N GLN A 2 2.32 -20.95 4.08
CA GLN A 2 2.70 -22.38 4.25
C GLN A 2 1.53 -23.32 3.99
N VAL A 3 0.31 -22.82 4.14
CA VAL A 3 -0.92 -23.64 3.98
C VAL A 3 -1.32 -23.73 2.52
N PHE A 4 -1.20 -22.63 1.77
CA PHE A 4 -1.57 -22.55 0.36
C PHE A 4 -0.54 -21.70 -0.41
N PRO A 5 0.66 -22.23 -0.64
CA PRO A 5 1.73 -21.48 -1.30
C PRO A 5 1.40 -21.08 -2.74
N GLU A 6 0.60 -21.87 -3.45
CA GLU A 6 0.17 -21.60 -4.82
C GLU A 6 -0.75 -20.37 -4.92
N TYR A 7 -1.42 -19.98 -3.84
CA TYR A 7 -2.32 -18.84 -3.81
C TYR A 7 -1.67 -17.55 -4.32
N ALA A 8 -0.42 -17.31 -3.90
CA ALA A 8 0.33 -16.12 -4.30
C ALA A 8 0.67 -16.08 -5.80
N THR A 9 0.67 -17.21 -6.48
CA THR A 9 0.90 -17.29 -7.94
C THR A 9 -0.36 -16.96 -8.73
N ILE A 10 -1.53 -17.24 -8.16
CA ILE A 10 -2.83 -17.00 -8.80
C ILE A 10 -3.19 -15.51 -8.74
N PHE A 11 -2.97 -14.87 -7.60
CA PHE A 11 -3.13 -13.42 -7.47
C PHE A 11 -1.79 -12.72 -7.70
N THR A 12 -1.76 -11.73 -8.60
CA THR A 12 -0.56 -10.91 -8.80
C THR A 12 -0.13 -10.25 -7.50
N LYS A 13 1.14 -9.86 -7.36
CA LYS A 13 1.70 -9.27 -6.13
C LYS A 13 0.83 -8.17 -5.51
N GLN A 14 0.17 -7.36 -6.33
CA GLN A 14 -0.76 -6.32 -5.87
C GLN A 14 -2.14 -6.86 -5.49
N GLY A 15 -2.55 -8.00 -6.06
CA GLY A 15 -3.86 -8.62 -5.85
C GLY A 15 -3.94 -9.48 -4.58
N VAL A 16 -2.83 -10.05 -4.10
CA VAL A 16 -2.80 -10.90 -2.90
C VAL A 16 -3.34 -10.18 -1.67
N PHE A 17 -3.00 -8.90 -1.50
CA PHE A 17 -3.50 -8.05 -0.41
C PHE A 17 -4.72 -7.22 -0.80
N GLY A 18 -5.28 -7.44 -1.99
CA GLY A 18 -6.48 -6.78 -2.44
C GLY A 18 -7.72 -7.19 -1.62
N LYS A 19 -8.75 -6.33 -1.62
CA LYS A 19 -9.98 -6.58 -0.83
C LYS A 19 -10.59 -7.94 -1.11
N ALA A 20 -10.76 -8.31 -2.39
CA ALA A 20 -11.37 -9.59 -2.77
C ALA A 20 -10.54 -10.79 -2.30
N SER A 21 -9.20 -10.71 -2.39
CA SER A 21 -8.31 -11.77 -1.91
C SER A 21 -8.36 -11.93 -0.39
N LYS A 22 -8.38 -10.84 0.37
CA LYS A 22 -8.50 -10.90 1.83
C LYS A 22 -9.83 -11.52 2.27
N GLU A 23 -10.94 -11.13 1.66
CA GLU A 23 -12.26 -11.73 1.97
C GLU A 23 -12.31 -13.21 1.57
N LEU A 24 -11.71 -13.58 0.43
CA LEU A 24 -11.61 -14.97 0.02
C LEU A 24 -10.82 -15.81 1.03
N LEU A 25 -9.65 -15.32 1.49
CA LEU A 25 -8.84 -16.02 2.49
C LEU A 25 -9.49 -16.10 3.87
N LEU A 26 -10.36 -15.16 4.23
CA LEU A 26 -11.15 -15.24 5.45
C LEU A 26 -12.24 -16.30 5.36
N ALA A 27 -12.89 -16.43 4.19
CA ALA A 27 -13.92 -17.42 3.95
C ALA A 27 -13.34 -18.84 3.74
N PHE A 28 -12.26 -18.93 2.97
CA PHE A 28 -11.61 -20.17 2.53
C PHE A 28 -10.12 -20.11 2.86
N SER A 29 -9.78 -20.39 4.10
CA SER A 29 -8.41 -20.20 4.61
C SER A 29 -7.47 -21.35 4.24
N ALA A 30 -8.01 -22.48 3.81
CA ALA A 30 -7.26 -23.69 3.46
C ALA A 30 -7.66 -24.20 2.07
N PRO A 31 -6.76 -24.92 1.36
CA PRO A 31 -7.08 -25.55 0.08
C PRO A 31 -8.34 -26.42 0.13
N ILE A 32 -8.51 -27.20 1.18
CA ILE A 32 -9.67 -28.11 1.35
C ILE A 32 -11.01 -27.36 1.35
N ASP A 33 -11.04 -26.10 1.84
CA ASP A 33 -12.25 -25.29 1.83
C ASP A 33 -12.68 -24.97 0.38
N LEU A 34 -11.70 -24.75 -0.51
CA LEU A 34 -11.92 -24.48 -1.92
C LEU A 34 -12.26 -25.75 -2.72
N GLU A 35 -11.76 -26.92 -2.32
CA GLU A 35 -12.12 -28.19 -2.94
C GLU A 35 -13.61 -28.51 -2.74
N ASN A 36 -14.14 -28.20 -1.58
CA ASN A 36 -15.51 -28.54 -1.17
C ASN A 36 -16.59 -27.63 -1.78
N ILE A 37 -16.24 -26.50 -2.37
CA ILE A 37 -17.18 -25.58 -3.01
C ILE A 37 -17.25 -25.83 -4.53
N SER A 38 -18.41 -25.62 -5.18
CA SER A 38 -18.50 -25.74 -6.63
C SER A 38 -17.78 -24.59 -7.35
N SER A 39 -17.29 -24.81 -8.59
CA SER A 39 -16.66 -23.76 -9.38
C SER A 39 -17.61 -22.60 -9.65
N GLU A 40 -18.89 -22.88 -9.88
CA GLU A 40 -19.92 -21.88 -10.14
C GLU A 40 -20.14 -20.99 -8.91
N THR A 41 -20.26 -21.59 -7.73
CA THR A 41 -20.45 -20.86 -6.47
C THR A 41 -19.23 -20.00 -6.14
N LEU A 42 -18.03 -20.56 -6.33
CA LEU A 42 -16.78 -19.81 -6.13
C LEU A 42 -16.64 -18.65 -7.12
N ALA A 43 -16.99 -18.87 -8.40
CA ALA A 43 -16.98 -17.82 -9.41
C ALA A 43 -17.96 -16.70 -9.07
N GLN A 44 -19.18 -17.04 -8.64
CA GLN A 44 -20.16 -16.05 -8.20
C GLN A 44 -19.66 -15.25 -7.01
N TYR A 45 -19.11 -15.92 -5.99
CA TYR A 45 -18.53 -15.27 -4.82
C TYR A 45 -17.41 -14.29 -5.19
N LEU A 46 -16.49 -14.69 -6.08
CA LEU A 46 -15.42 -13.84 -6.56
C LEU A 46 -15.94 -12.64 -7.37
N ALA A 47 -16.98 -12.84 -8.18
CA ALA A 47 -17.62 -11.78 -8.95
C ALA A 47 -18.22 -10.72 -8.02
N GLU A 48 -18.95 -11.12 -6.98
CA GLU A 48 -19.52 -10.23 -5.97
C GLU A 48 -18.44 -9.43 -5.24
N LEU A 49 -17.39 -10.09 -4.73
CA LEU A 49 -16.29 -9.46 -4.02
C LEU A 49 -15.53 -8.45 -4.87
N SER A 50 -15.41 -8.71 -6.15
CA SER A 50 -14.61 -7.90 -7.08
C SER A 50 -15.41 -6.90 -7.91
N ARG A 51 -16.73 -6.86 -7.76
CA ARG A 51 -17.65 -6.11 -8.65
C ARG A 51 -17.45 -6.54 -10.13
N ASN A 52 -17.47 -7.84 -10.37
CA ASN A 52 -17.29 -8.48 -11.68
C ASN A 52 -15.92 -8.24 -12.34
N ARG A 53 -14.89 -7.82 -11.60
CA ARG A 53 -13.53 -7.65 -12.14
C ARG A 53 -12.75 -8.97 -12.21
N ILE A 54 -13.06 -9.91 -11.33
CA ILE A 54 -12.45 -11.25 -11.33
C ILE A 54 -13.37 -12.16 -12.14
N LYS A 55 -12.82 -12.78 -13.18
CA LYS A 55 -13.56 -13.67 -14.08
C LYS A 55 -13.64 -15.08 -13.53
N ALA A 56 -14.59 -15.88 -14.04
CA ALA A 56 -14.83 -17.27 -13.65
C ALA A 56 -13.59 -18.16 -13.76
N GLU A 57 -12.74 -17.94 -14.80
CA GLU A 57 -11.48 -18.65 -14.98
C GLU A 57 -10.57 -18.64 -13.73
N LYS A 58 -10.69 -17.59 -12.92
CA LYS A 58 -9.93 -17.50 -11.65
C LYS A 58 -10.43 -18.49 -10.61
N ALA A 59 -11.72 -18.82 -10.60
CA ALA A 59 -12.28 -19.84 -9.72
C ALA A 59 -11.72 -21.21 -10.07
N ASP A 60 -11.63 -21.53 -11.37
CA ASP A 60 -11.08 -22.81 -11.85
C ASP A 60 -9.59 -22.92 -11.51
N GLN A 61 -8.82 -21.85 -11.71
CA GLN A 61 -7.41 -21.78 -11.31
C GLN A 61 -7.22 -22.04 -9.81
N LEU A 62 -8.06 -21.43 -8.96
CA LEU A 62 -8.02 -21.61 -7.51
C LEU A 62 -8.34 -23.06 -7.12
N LYS A 63 -9.36 -23.67 -7.71
CA LYS A 63 -9.71 -25.07 -7.46
C LYS A 63 -8.62 -26.02 -7.90
N GLN A 64 -8.09 -25.82 -9.10
CA GLN A 64 -6.99 -26.64 -9.62
C GLN A 64 -5.74 -26.52 -8.72
N ALA A 65 -5.41 -25.31 -8.27
CA ALA A 65 -4.31 -25.12 -7.35
C ALA A 65 -4.57 -25.75 -5.98
N ALA A 66 -5.78 -25.65 -5.46
CA ALA A 66 -6.17 -26.26 -4.21
C ALA A 66 -6.01 -27.78 -4.26
N SER A 67 -6.53 -28.44 -5.31
CA SER A 67 -6.44 -29.90 -5.51
C SER A 67 -4.99 -30.40 -5.66
N ASN A 68 -4.09 -29.56 -6.16
CA ASN A 68 -2.68 -29.91 -6.35
C ASN A 68 -1.76 -29.29 -5.28
N SER A 69 -2.33 -28.71 -4.21
CA SER A 69 -1.54 -28.00 -3.22
C SER A 69 -0.60 -28.92 -2.44
N PHE A 70 0.65 -28.51 -2.33
CA PHE A 70 1.66 -29.13 -1.49
C PHE A 70 1.83 -28.41 -0.14
N GLY A 71 0.90 -27.54 0.23
CA GLY A 71 0.90 -26.85 1.51
C GLY A 71 0.91 -27.78 2.71
N VAL A 72 1.32 -27.24 3.85
CA VAL A 72 1.42 -27.99 5.11
C VAL A 72 0.05 -28.46 5.56
N LYS A 73 -0.11 -29.78 5.72
CA LYS A 73 -1.36 -30.39 6.21
C LYS A 73 -1.35 -30.55 7.73
N PHE A 74 -0.16 -30.65 8.32
CA PHE A 74 -0.01 -30.75 9.78
C PHE A 74 -0.30 -29.38 10.43
N ALA A 75 -1.05 -29.40 11.52
CA ALA A 75 -1.44 -28.18 12.25
C ALA A 75 -2.15 -27.13 11.40
N GLN A 76 -2.84 -27.54 10.34
CA GLN A 76 -3.54 -26.65 9.39
C GLN A 76 -4.49 -25.68 10.11
N GLU A 77 -5.21 -26.14 11.14
CA GLU A 77 -6.11 -25.30 11.94
C GLU A 77 -5.37 -24.13 12.62
N ALA A 78 -4.18 -24.40 13.17
CA ALA A 78 -3.40 -23.34 13.80
C ALA A 78 -2.92 -22.29 12.79
N PHE A 79 -2.47 -22.74 11.60
CA PHE A 79 -2.04 -21.83 10.53
C PHE A 79 -3.20 -21.04 9.93
N THR A 80 -4.37 -21.66 9.75
CA THR A 80 -5.57 -20.96 9.26
C THR A 80 -6.08 -19.94 10.27
N PHE A 81 -6.04 -20.28 11.56
CA PHE A 81 -6.34 -19.33 12.63
C PHE A 81 -5.38 -18.12 12.58
N GLN A 82 -4.08 -18.38 12.47
CA GLN A 82 -3.07 -17.34 12.38
C GLN A 82 -3.28 -16.45 11.12
N LEU A 83 -3.55 -17.08 9.97
CA LEU A 83 -3.83 -16.35 8.73
C LEU A 83 -5.03 -15.41 8.88
N ARG A 84 -6.14 -15.92 9.41
CA ARG A 84 -7.35 -15.11 9.67
C ARG A 84 -7.04 -13.94 10.60
N SER A 85 -6.36 -14.20 11.71
CA SER A 85 -5.97 -13.16 12.67
C SER A 85 -5.11 -12.07 12.02
N MET A 86 -4.13 -12.45 11.20
CA MET A 86 -3.30 -11.50 10.46
C MET A 86 -4.12 -10.66 9.46
N ILE A 87 -5.07 -11.26 8.76
CA ILE A 87 -5.93 -10.52 7.82
C ILE A 87 -6.83 -9.54 8.56
N GLU A 88 -7.39 -9.92 9.70
CA GLU A 88 -8.21 -9.04 10.53
C GLU A 88 -7.39 -7.86 11.07
N GLN A 89 -6.17 -8.12 11.56
CA GLN A 89 -5.25 -7.06 11.96
C GLN A 89 -4.92 -6.11 10.81
N LEU A 90 -4.66 -6.64 9.61
CA LEU A 90 -4.42 -5.82 8.43
C LEU A 90 -5.62 -4.94 8.10
N LYS A 91 -6.83 -5.49 8.12
CA LYS A 91 -8.07 -4.73 7.90
C LYS A 91 -8.26 -3.63 8.95
N PHE A 92 -7.95 -3.92 10.20
CA PHE A 92 -8.01 -2.94 11.29
C PHE A 92 -7.03 -1.78 11.05
N ILE A 93 -5.77 -2.08 10.74
CA ILE A 93 -4.75 -1.06 10.43
C ILE A 93 -5.18 -0.22 9.21
N GLU A 94 -5.69 -0.84 8.15
CA GLU A 94 -6.19 -0.12 6.99
C GLU A 94 -7.36 0.83 7.33
N SER A 95 -8.20 0.46 8.29
CA SER A 95 -9.28 1.33 8.77
C SER A 95 -8.73 2.52 9.56
N GLN A 96 -7.74 2.29 10.41
CA GLN A 96 -7.07 3.36 11.17
C GLN A 96 -6.33 4.35 10.25
N ILE A 97 -5.65 3.85 9.22
CA ILE A 97 -5.02 4.71 8.21
C ILE A 97 -6.05 5.64 7.57
N LYS A 98 -7.18 5.09 7.12
CA LYS A 98 -8.25 5.89 6.49
C LYS A 98 -8.86 6.93 7.44
N GLU A 99 -8.95 6.61 8.70
CA GLU A 99 -9.45 7.55 9.71
C GLU A 99 -8.45 8.68 9.94
N THR A 100 -7.17 8.34 10.09
CA THR A 100 -6.08 9.31 10.20
C THR A 100 -5.99 10.22 8.96
N GLU A 101 -6.09 9.66 7.75
CA GLU A 101 -6.11 10.43 6.51
C GLU A 101 -7.29 11.41 6.45
N ARG A 102 -8.46 11.00 6.96
CA ARG A 102 -9.65 11.87 7.05
C ARG A 102 -9.42 13.03 8.00
N GLU A 103 -8.82 12.76 9.16
CA GLU A 103 -8.51 13.79 10.14
C GLU A 103 -7.47 14.77 9.63
N ILE A 104 -6.39 14.27 9.01
CA ILE A 104 -5.38 15.12 8.35
C ILE A 104 -6.05 16.03 7.31
N LYS A 105 -6.92 15.47 6.47
CA LYS A 105 -7.65 16.26 5.48
C LYS A 105 -8.47 17.37 6.13
N HIS A 106 -9.23 17.05 7.18
CA HIS A 106 -10.04 18.01 7.91
C HIS A 106 -9.19 19.16 8.50
N ILE A 107 -8.04 18.82 9.10
CA ILE A 107 -7.09 19.81 9.62
C ILE A 107 -6.55 20.69 8.48
N MET A 108 -6.14 20.10 7.37
CA MET A 108 -5.61 20.84 6.23
C MET A 108 -6.64 21.75 5.56
N ASP A 109 -7.90 21.32 5.48
CA ASP A 109 -9.01 22.12 4.99
C ASP A 109 -9.27 23.33 5.92
N THR A 110 -9.15 23.14 7.24
CA THR A 110 -9.30 24.21 8.24
C THR A 110 -8.12 25.20 8.19
N LEU A 111 -6.89 24.71 8.00
CA LEU A 111 -5.70 25.55 7.86
C LEU A 111 -5.70 26.39 6.59
N ASN A 112 -6.45 25.99 5.57
CA ASN A 112 -6.52 26.64 4.26
C ASN A 112 -5.13 27.05 3.71
N SER A 113 -4.17 26.12 3.83
CA SER A 113 -2.78 26.38 3.51
C SER A 113 -2.55 26.54 2.02
N VAL A 114 -1.77 27.56 1.64
CA VAL A 114 -1.36 27.82 0.25
C VAL A 114 -0.59 26.66 -0.37
N ILE A 115 -0.03 25.73 0.41
CA ILE A 115 0.69 24.56 -0.11
C ILE A 115 -0.22 23.67 -0.98
N LEU A 116 -1.52 23.65 -0.71
CA LEU A 116 -2.49 22.89 -1.47
C LEU A 116 -2.78 23.48 -2.87
N THR A 117 -2.33 24.70 -3.15
CA THR A 117 -2.45 25.30 -4.49
C THR A 117 -1.38 24.78 -5.45
N ILE A 118 -0.36 24.09 -4.94
CA ILE A 118 0.74 23.55 -5.75
C ILE A 118 0.24 22.28 -6.46
N PRO A 119 0.28 22.22 -7.80
CA PRO A 119 -0.17 21.05 -8.54
C PRO A 119 0.54 19.77 -8.08
N GLY A 120 -0.23 18.71 -7.77
CA GLY A 120 0.29 17.43 -7.30
C GLY A 120 0.48 17.31 -5.79
N ILE A 121 0.30 18.37 -5.02
CA ILE A 121 0.31 18.32 -3.55
C ILE A 121 -1.11 18.21 -3.03
N GLY A 122 -1.48 16.99 -2.59
CA GLY A 122 -2.73 16.73 -1.89
C GLY A 122 -2.61 16.97 -0.36
N PRO A 123 -3.73 16.86 0.38
CA PRO A 123 -3.76 17.14 1.83
C PRO A 123 -2.73 16.35 2.64
N ILE A 124 -2.54 15.07 2.36
CA ILE A 124 -1.60 14.23 3.09
C ILE A 124 -0.16 14.69 2.86
N ASN A 125 0.24 14.86 1.59
CA ASN A 125 1.58 15.34 1.25
C ASN A 125 1.81 16.77 1.78
N GLY A 126 0.80 17.64 1.68
CA GLY A 126 0.85 18.99 2.22
C GLY A 126 1.06 18.99 3.73
N ALA A 127 0.33 18.16 4.47
CA ALA A 127 0.50 18.02 5.91
C ALA A 127 1.89 17.52 6.30
N THR A 128 2.40 16.52 5.58
CA THR A 128 3.75 15.99 5.78
C THR A 128 4.80 17.09 5.60
N ILE A 129 4.72 17.83 4.48
CA ILE A 129 5.68 18.91 4.20
C ILE A 129 5.59 20.00 5.27
N LEU A 130 4.38 20.41 5.67
CA LEU A 130 4.22 21.43 6.71
C LEU A 130 4.72 20.95 8.07
N GLY A 131 4.50 19.68 8.40
CA GLY A 131 5.00 19.07 9.63
C GLY A 131 6.53 19.03 9.69
N GLU A 132 7.19 18.69 8.58
CA GLU A 132 8.66 18.69 8.48
C GLU A 132 9.25 20.12 8.51
N ILE A 133 8.63 21.07 7.85
CA ILE A 133 9.07 22.47 7.85
C ILE A 133 8.86 23.10 9.24
N GLY A 134 7.75 22.78 9.90
CA GLY A 134 7.33 23.40 11.14
C GLY A 134 7.11 24.91 10.96
N ASP A 135 7.79 25.74 11.76
CA ASP A 135 7.70 27.19 11.65
C ASP A 135 8.57 27.71 10.50
N ILE A 136 7.91 28.20 9.44
CA ILE A 136 8.58 28.77 8.27
C ILE A 136 9.47 29.98 8.60
N GLN A 137 9.20 30.69 9.68
CA GLN A 137 9.99 31.88 10.10
C GLN A 137 11.40 31.50 10.57
N LYS A 138 11.67 30.23 10.85
CA LYS A 138 13.03 29.75 11.13
C LYS A 138 13.96 29.89 9.94
N PHE A 139 13.43 29.99 8.75
CA PHE A 139 14.19 30.12 7.52
C PHE A 139 14.25 31.57 7.07
N SER A 140 15.40 32.22 7.26
CA SER A 140 15.57 33.64 6.95
C SER A 140 15.51 33.96 5.44
N ASN A 141 15.59 32.95 4.58
CA ASN A 141 15.41 33.06 3.13
C ASN A 141 15.10 31.66 2.50
N PRO A 142 14.54 31.64 1.26
CA PRO A 142 14.19 30.39 0.59
C PRO A 142 15.35 29.41 0.39
N LYS A 143 16.59 29.89 0.22
CA LYS A 143 17.78 29.04 0.02
C LYS A 143 18.03 28.15 1.26
N LYS A 144 17.78 28.67 2.47
CA LYS A 144 17.92 27.87 3.69
C LYS A 144 16.89 26.75 3.78
N LEU A 145 15.67 26.98 3.29
CA LEU A 145 14.64 25.93 3.22
C LEU A 145 15.03 24.86 2.19
N VAL A 146 15.56 25.28 1.02
CA VAL A 146 16.07 24.36 -0.01
C VAL A 146 17.22 23.50 0.53
N ALA A 147 18.16 24.12 1.26
CA ALA A 147 19.25 23.40 1.92
C ALA A 147 18.77 22.46 3.02
N TYR A 148 17.77 22.85 3.81
CA TYR A 148 17.12 22.01 4.83
C TYR A 148 16.45 20.78 4.20
N ALA A 149 15.76 20.97 3.06
CA ALA A 149 15.15 19.88 2.31
C ALA A 149 16.18 18.94 1.62
N GLY A 150 17.48 19.24 1.69
CA GLY A 150 18.54 18.44 1.09
C GLY A 150 18.59 18.47 -0.44
N ILE A 151 17.91 19.44 -1.06
CA ILE A 151 17.85 19.61 -2.52
C ILE A 151 18.71 20.78 -3.02
N ASP A 152 19.59 21.31 -2.17
CA ASP A 152 20.53 22.37 -2.54
C ASP A 152 21.65 21.82 -3.41
N ALA A 153 21.68 22.23 -4.67
CA ALA A 153 22.73 21.85 -5.61
C ALA A 153 23.96 22.72 -5.39
N SER A 154 25.13 22.11 -5.12
CA SER A 154 26.39 22.83 -5.14
C SER A 154 26.75 23.13 -6.59
N VAL A 155 26.58 24.41 -7.00
CA VAL A 155 26.98 24.87 -8.31
C VAL A 155 28.38 25.44 -8.20
N THR A 156 29.33 24.83 -8.92
CA THR A 156 30.69 25.35 -9.02
C THR A 156 30.84 26.09 -10.35
N GLN A 157 30.80 27.40 -10.29
CA GLN A 157 30.99 28.29 -11.46
C GLN A 157 32.10 29.32 -11.15
N SER A 158 33.01 29.53 -12.09
CA SER A 158 34.04 30.53 -11.98
C SER A 158 34.32 31.15 -13.37
N GLY A 159 33.88 32.37 -13.58
CA GLY A 159 34.01 33.06 -14.87
C GLY A 159 33.25 32.36 -16.00
N GLN A 160 33.96 31.89 -17.02
CA GLN A 160 33.36 31.08 -18.13
C GLN A 160 33.34 29.57 -17.85
N TYR A 161 33.77 29.11 -16.68
CA TYR A 161 33.80 27.72 -16.31
C TYR A 161 32.45 27.30 -15.63
N GLU A 162 31.76 26.38 -16.23
CA GLU A 162 30.63 25.66 -15.62
C GLU A 162 31.04 24.21 -15.36
N ALA A 163 30.88 23.75 -14.09
CA ALA A 163 31.15 22.36 -13.77
C ALA A 163 30.12 21.44 -14.44
N THR A 164 30.61 20.42 -15.12
CA THR A 164 29.77 19.40 -15.80
C THR A 164 29.01 18.49 -14.82
N HIS A 165 29.39 18.48 -13.53
CA HIS A 165 28.75 17.69 -12.48
C HIS A 165 28.45 18.57 -11.26
N ASN A 166 27.16 18.87 -11.09
CA ASN A 166 26.63 19.47 -9.88
C ASN A 166 26.06 18.36 -9.01
N VAL A 167 26.51 18.25 -7.75
CA VAL A 167 26.02 17.28 -6.77
C VAL A 167 25.13 17.97 -5.75
N MET A 168 24.04 17.32 -5.35
CA MET A 168 23.25 17.81 -4.24
C MET A 168 24.05 17.72 -2.95
N SER A 169 24.04 18.79 -2.17
CA SER A 169 24.64 18.77 -0.83
C SER A 169 23.81 17.81 0.04
N LYS A 170 24.46 16.85 0.71
CA LYS A 170 23.79 15.95 1.68
C LYS A 170 23.52 16.65 3.03
N ARG A 171 23.23 17.94 3.03
CA ARG A 171 22.97 18.76 4.20
C ARG A 171 21.46 18.94 4.38
N GLY A 172 20.74 17.84 4.46
CA GLY A 172 19.37 17.84 4.93
C GLY A 172 19.32 17.13 6.28
N SER A 173 18.28 17.38 7.09
CA SER A 173 17.99 16.62 8.32
C SER A 173 17.79 15.14 8.04
#